data_b6755da3025ae03f785a582ee9807a94
#
_entry.id   b6755da3025ae03f785a582ee9807a94
#
_cell.length_a   1.000
_cell.length_b   1.000
_cell.length_c   1.000
_cell.angle_alpha   90.00
_cell.angle_beta   90.00
_cell.angle_gamma   90.00
#
_symmetry.space_group_name_H-M   'P 1'
#
loop_
_entity.id
_entity.type
_entity.pdbx_description
1 polymer ?
#
loop_
_entity_poly.entity_id
_entity_poly.type
_entity_poly.pdbx_seq_one_letter_code
_entity_poly.pdbx_strand_id
1 'polypeptide(L)'
;MSGVVIIGAGHAAGQAAASLRQAKFEGDITIIGDEAHIPYQRPHLSKAYLKGEQGADKVYLRAAAFYEDRNIDLKLSTSATAIDTTAKTVTLDNGEALAYEHLLISTGSRPRKLSIEGSDLPGIHYLRTMDDVDGLRDGMREGANLVIVGGGYIGLEVAAVGR
;
A
#
# COMPACT_ATOMS: atom_id res chain seq x y z
N MET A 1 17.01 20.50 -9.91
CA MET A 1 17.64 19.24 -9.51
C MET A 1 16.83 18.13 -10.15
N SER A 2 17.49 17.11 -10.69
CA SER A 2 16.79 15.99 -11.33
C SER A 2 16.18 15.13 -10.24
N GLY A 3 14.87 14.95 -10.25
CA GLY A 3 14.15 14.19 -9.25
C GLY A 3 13.22 13.15 -9.85
N VAL A 4 13.05 12.05 -9.14
CA VAL A 4 12.07 11.00 -9.45
C VAL A 4 10.93 11.09 -8.44
N VAL A 5 9.71 11.29 -8.94
CA VAL A 5 8.49 11.17 -8.15
C VAL A 5 7.83 9.84 -8.47
N ILE A 6 7.47 9.08 -7.44
CA ILE A 6 6.82 7.77 -7.55
C ILE A 6 5.45 7.85 -6.90
N ILE A 7 4.38 7.69 -7.69
CA ILE A 7 3.00 7.65 -7.20
C ILE A 7 2.61 6.21 -6.87
N GLY A 8 2.29 5.96 -5.62
CA GLY A 8 2.01 4.65 -5.02
C GLY A 8 3.17 4.19 -4.13
N ALA A 9 2.91 3.86 -2.87
CA ALA A 9 3.89 3.38 -1.89
C ALA A 9 3.84 1.85 -1.71
N GLY A 10 3.53 1.11 -2.77
CA GLY A 10 3.48 -0.35 -2.74
C GLY A 10 4.84 -1.02 -3.00
N HIS A 11 4.79 -2.34 -3.23
CA HIS A 11 5.98 -3.17 -3.48
C HIS A 11 6.84 -2.62 -4.64
N ALA A 12 6.20 -2.24 -5.76
CA ALA A 12 6.90 -1.75 -6.94
C ALA A 12 7.66 -0.45 -6.66
N ALA A 13 7.03 0.49 -5.94
CA ALA A 13 7.66 1.75 -5.54
C ALA A 13 8.88 1.54 -4.65
N GLY A 14 8.73 0.74 -3.59
CA GLY A 14 9.84 0.44 -2.68
C GLY A 14 11.00 -0.26 -3.38
N GLN A 15 10.72 -1.15 -4.33
CA GLN A 15 11.75 -1.81 -5.12
C GLN A 15 12.40 -0.86 -6.13
N ALA A 16 11.61 -0.03 -6.81
CA ALA A 16 12.15 0.95 -7.77
C ALA A 16 13.09 1.95 -7.11
N ALA A 17 12.69 2.53 -5.96
CA ALA A 17 13.52 3.46 -5.21
C ALA A 17 14.84 2.83 -4.75
N ALA A 18 14.79 1.58 -4.26
CA ALA A 18 15.97 0.83 -3.89
C ALA A 18 16.90 0.58 -5.09
N SER A 19 16.33 0.19 -6.24
CA SER A 19 17.10 -0.06 -7.46
C SER A 19 17.75 1.21 -8.00
N LEU A 20 17.07 2.35 -7.94
CA LEU A 20 17.65 3.66 -8.31
C LEU A 20 18.87 3.99 -7.44
N ARG A 21 18.78 3.82 -6.13
CA ARG A 21 19.93 4.04 -5.24
C ARG A 21 21.06 3.02 -5.45
N GLN A 22 20.73 1.78 -5.74
CA GLN A 22 21.71 0.75 -6.11
C GLN A 22 22.43 1.09 -7.42
N ALA A 23 21.72 1.67 -8.38
CA ALA A 23 22.27 2.18 -9.64
C ALA A 23 23.00 3.53 -9.49
N LYS A 24 23.22 4.00 -8.25
CA LYS A 24 23.89 5.26 -7.90
C LYS A 24 23.20 6.52 -8.47
N PHE A 25 21.86 6.48 -8.59
CA PHE A 25 21.11 7.68 -8.90
C PHE A 25 21.20 8.65 -7.70
N GLU A 26 21.74 9.83 -7.91
CA GLU A 26 22.03 10.84 -6.88
C GLU A 26 20.91 11.89 -6.72
N GLY A 27 19.97 11.96 -7.68
CA GLY A 27 18.83 12.89 -7.63
C GLY A 27 17.84 12.57 -6.50
N ASP A 28 16.92 13.49 -6.26
CA ASP A 28 15.88 13.30 -5.25
C ASP A 28 14.94 12.15 -5.64
N ILE A 29 14.49 11.38 -4.66
CA ILE A 29 13.46 10.34 -4.82
C ILE A 29 12.36 10.60 -3.81
N THR A 30 11.14 10.85 -4.29
CA THR A 30 9.96 11.01 -3.44
C THR A 30 8.93 9.92 -3.78
N ILE A 31 8.48 9.18 -2.78
CA ILE A 31 7.39 8.20 -2.89
C ILE A 31 6.14 8.79 -2.23
N ILE A 32 5.01 8.76 -2.95
CA ILE A 32 3.71 9.25 -2.47
C ILE A 32 2.79 8.05 -2.27
N GLY A 33 2.16 7.92 -1.12
CA GLY A 33 1.24 6.83 -0.82
C GLY A 33 0.07 7.24 0.05
N ASP A 34 -1.12 6.76 -0.30
CA ASP A 34 -2.38 7.02 0.39
C ASP A 34 -2.53 6.22 1.71
N GLU A 35 -1.73 5.20 1.93
CA GLU A 35 -1.65 4.44 3.17
C GLU A 35 -0.65 5.07 4.15
N ALA A 36 -0.85 4.86 5.45
CA ALA A 36 0.07 5.33 6.51
C ALA A 36 1.33 4.45 6.64
N HIS A 37 1.46 3.43 5.82
CA HIS A 37 2.50 2.41 5.90
C HIS A 37 3.59 2.62 4.86
N ILE A 38 4.84 2.41 5.28
CA ILE A 38 5.96 2.32 4.34
C ILE A 38 5.77 1.12 3.39
N PRO A 39 6.45 1.06 2.23
CA PRO A 39 6.27 -0.02 1.26
C PRO A 39 6.39 -1.41 1.87
N TYR A 40 5.41 -2.28 1.61
CA TYR A 40 5.29 -3.60 2.21
C TYR A 40 4.81 -4.68 1.24
N GLN A 41 4.89 -5.94 1.67
CA GLN A 41 4.56 -7.14 0.90
C GLN A 41 3.11 -7.57 1.14
N ARG A 42 2.23 -7.35 0.17
CA ARG A 42 0.80 -7.69 0.29
C ARG A 42 0.48 -9.20 0.41
N PRO A 43 1.28 -10.15 -0.11
CA PRO A 43 0.96 -11.58 0.07
C PRO A 43 0.88 -12.06 1.52
N HIS A 44 1.49 -11.37 2.46
CA HIS A 44 1.41 -11.70 3.89
C HIS A 44 0.04 -11.37 4.50
N LEU A 45 -0.71 -10.45 3.90
CA LEU A 45 -1.94 -9.89 4.44
C LEU A 45 -3.05 -10.92 4.62
N SER A 46 -3.15 -11.92 3.74
CA SER A 46 -4.13 -13.01 3.83
C SER A 46 -3.60 -14.26 4.56
N LYS A 47 -2.39 -14.19 5.11
CA LYS A 47 -1.67 -15.34 5.71
C LYS A 47 -1.20 -15.02 7.12
N ALA A 48 0.12 -15.05 7.33
CA ALA A 48 0.76 -14.88 8.64
C ALA A 48 0.44 -13.54 9.31
N TYR A 49 0.24 -12.47 8.54
CA TYR A 49 -0.20 -11.19 9.10
C TYR A 49 -1.64 -11.24 9.61
N LEU A 50 -2.58 -11.79 8.83
CA LEU A 50 -3.98 -11.97 9.27
C LEU A 50 -4.07 -12.88 10.49
N LYS A 51 -3.25 -13.94 10.52
CA LYS A 51 -3.20 -14.90 11.63
C LYS A 51 -2.58 -14.32 12.91
N GLY A 52 -1.93 -13.15 12.82
CA GLY A 52 -1.23 -12.55 13.95
C GLY A 52 0.14 -13.18 14.27
N GLU A 53 0.65 -14.05 13.41
CA GLU A 53 1.95 -14.70 13.56
C GLU A 53 3.12 -13.76 13.20
N GLN A 54 2.84 -12.70 12.44
CA GLN A 54 3.81 -11.70 12.03
C GLN A 54 3.28 -10.30 12.31
N GLY A 55 4.13 -9.46 12.91
CA GLY A 55 3.87 -8.03 13.06
C GLY A 55 4.15 -7.25 11.77
N ALA A 56 3.80 -5.97 11.75
CA ALA A 56 4.01 -5.06 10.62
C ALA A 56 5.47 -5.01 10.16
N ASP A 57 6.43 -5.06 11.10
CA ASP A 57 7.86 -5.05 10.84
C ASP A 57 8.34 -6.18 9.92
N LYS A 58 7.67 -7.33 9.94
CA LYS A 58 7.98 -8.49 9.10
C LYS A 58 7.33 -8.42 7.71
N VAL A 59 6.35 -7.54 7.54
CA VAL A 59 5.65 -7.34 6.28
C VAL A 59 6.28 -6.24 5.44
N TYR A 60 6.95 -5.27 6.07
CA TYR A 60 7.66 -4.20 5.36
C TYR A 60 8.76 -4.75 4.44
N LEU A 61 8.89 -4.17 3.26
CA LEU A 61 9.96 -4.51 2.31
C LEU A 61 11.34 -4.19 2.87
N ARG A 62 11.44 -3.08 3.60
CA ARG A 62 12.64 -2.58 4.27
C ARG A 62 12.23 -1.79 5.51
N ALA A 63 13.12 -1.71 6.47
CA ALA A 63 12.91 -0.86 7.65
C ALA A 63 12.84 0.62 7.27
N ALA A 64 12.18 1.44 8.07
CA ALA A 64 12.07 2.89 7.85
C ALA A 64 13.45 3.56 7.68
N ALA A 65 14.42 3.19 8.51
CA ALA A 65 15.79 3.69 8.43
C ALA A 65 16.43 3.51 7.03
N PHE A 66 16.04 2.47 6.27
CA PHE A 66 16.55 2.30 4.91
C PHE A 66 16.21 3.48 4.00
N TYR A 67 15.01 4.05 4.12
CA TYR A 67 14.56 5.18 3.30
C TYR A 67 15.26 6.46 3.76
N GLU A 68 15.38 6.67 5.07
CA GLU A 68 16.06 7.81 5.67
C GLU A 68 17.54 7.83 5.30
N ASP A 69 18.28 6.74 5.54
CA ASP A 69 19.72 6.60 5.26
C ASP A 69 20.07 6.79 3.78
N ARG A 70 19.09 6.62 2.89
CA ARG A 70 19.27 6.73 1.44
C ARG A 70 18.62 7.97 0.84
N ASN A 71 18.21 8.94 1.66
CA ASN A 71 17.55 10.16 1.22
C ASN A 71 16.40 9.86 0.25
N ILE A 72 15.49 8.93 0.62
CA ILE A 72 14.25 8.65 -0.08
C ILE A 72 13.13 9.24 0.76
N ASP A 73 12.49 10.30 0.24
CA ASP A 73 11.37 10.97 0.91
C ASP A 73 10.09 10.13 0.79
N LEU A 74 9.40 9.93 1.91
CA LEU A 74 8.14 9.20 1.99
C LEU A 74 7.01 10.14 2.39
N LYS A 75 6.14 10.48 1.45
CA LYS A 75 4.89 11.21 1.70
C LYS A 75 3.76 10.20 1.85
N LEU A 76 3.62 9.65 3.06
CA LEU A 76 2.58 8.71 3.44
C LEU A 76 1.29 9.43 3.81
N SER A 77 0.16 8.72 3.84
CA SER A 77 -1.18 9.28 4.05
C SER A 77 -1.47 10.47 3.12
N THR A 78 -0.94 10.40 1.90
CA THR A 78 -0.97 11.51 0.93
C THR A 78 -1.32 10.96 -0.45
N SER A 79 -2.27 11.59 -1.13
CA SER A 79 -2.71 11.17 -2.47
C SER A 79 -2.29 12.18 -3.54
N ALA A 80 -1.82 11.67 -4.67
CA ALA A 80 -1.67 12.49 -5.88
C ALA A 80 -3.05 12.71 -6.51
N THR A 81 -3.43 13.97 -6.73
CA THR A 81 -4.74 14.37 -7.27
C THR A 81 -4.70 14.81 -8.73
N ALA A 82 -3.55 15.32 -9.20
CA ALA A 82 -3.37 15.72 -10.59
C ALA A 82 -1.92 15.57 -11.03
N ILE A 83 -1.73 15.40 -12.33
CA ILE A 83 -0.42 15.37 -13.00
C ILE A 83 -0.47 16.37 -14.15
N ASP A 84 0.43 17.34 -14.14
CA ASP A 84 0.70 18.21 -15.28
C ASP A 84 1.98 17.75 -15.99
N THR A 85 1.82 17.15 -17.17
CA THR A 85 2.95 16.63 -17.96
C THR A 85 3.73 17.72 -18.68
N THR A 86 3.14 18.90 -18.86
CA THR A 86 3.79 20.05 -19.50
C THR A 86 4.67 20.78 -18.50
N ALA A 87 4.11 21.11 -17.34
CA ALA A 87 4.84 21.71 -16.22
C ALA A 87 5.72 20.71 -15.46
N LYS A 88 5.53 19.38 -15.72
CA LYS A 88 6.18 18.28 -14.98
C LYS A 88 5.97 18.40 -13.48
N THR A 89 4.72 18.51 -13.05
CA THR A 89 4.34 18.59 -11.64
C THR A 89 3.28 17.56 -11.27
N VAL A 90 3.32 17.10 -10.01
CA VAL A 90 2.28 16.29 -9.37
C VAL A 90 1.67 17.12 -8.26
N THR A 91 0.35 17.32 -8.28
CA THR A 91 -0.39 17.97 -7.21
C THR A 91 -0.87 16.94 -6.19
N LEU A 92 -0.68 17.22 -4.91
CA LEU A 92 -1.10 16.39 -3.80
C LEU A 92 -2.45 16.87 -3.23
N ASP A 93 -3.11 16.04 -2.45
CA ASP A 93 -4.39 16.33 -1.80
C ASP A 93 -4.33 17.46 -0.77
N ASN A 94 -3.14 17.72 -0.21
CA ASN A 94 -2.88 18.87 0.68
C ASN A 94 -2.60 20.19 -0.08
N GLY A 95 -2.63 20.18 -1.42
CA GLY A 95 -2.36 21.33 -2.28
C GLY A 95 -0.87 21.54 -2.61
N GLU A 96 0.05 20.75 -2.06
CA GLU A 96 1.46 20.79 -2.43
C GLU A 96 1.65 20.36 -3.89
N ALA A 97 2.57 21.01 -4.61
CA ALA A 97 2.96 20.63 -5.96
C ALA A 97 4.43 20.19 -5.99
N LEU A 98 4.68 18.97 -6.44
CA LEU A 98 6.02 18.38 -6.56
C LEU A 98 6.47 18.40 -8.02
N ALA A 99 7.57 19.08 -8.29
CA ALA A 99 8.21 19.02 -9.61
C ALA A 99 8.96 17.70 -9.78
N TYR A 100 8.95 17.14 -10.99
CA TYR A 100 9.67 15.93 -11.32
C TYR A 100 10.43 16.04 -12.65
N GLU A 101 11.54 15.35 -12.76
CA GLU A 101 12.19 15.07 -14.06
C GLU A 101 11.65 13.76 -14.64
N HIS A 102 11.50 12.74 -13.77
CA HIS A 102 10.93 11.45 -14.09
C HIS A 102 9.77 11.12 -13.15
N LEU A 103 8.71 10.57 -13.73
CA LEU A 103 7.52 10.16 -12.99
C LEU A 103 7.29 8.65 -13.16
N LEU A 104 7.18 7.93 -12.06
CA LEU A 104 6.76 6.54 -12.03
C LEU A 104 5.36 6.43 -11.41
N ILE A 105 4.42 5.83 -12.14
CA ILE A 105 3.08 5.53 -11.65
C ILE A 105 3.01 4.06 -11.29
N SER A 106 2.89 3.76 -9.99
CA SER A 106 2.85 2.40 -9.44
C SER A 106 1.75 2.24 -8.37
N THR A 107 0.57 2.79 -8.65
CA THR A 107 -0.58 2.87 -7.75
C THR A 107 -1.22 1.51 -7.41
N GLY A 108 -0.86 0.47 -8.15
CA GLY A 108 -1.39 -0.88 -7.93
C GLY A 108 -2.87 -1.00 -8.32
N SER A 109 -3.67 -1.62 -7.46
CA SER A 109 -5.10 -1.86 -7.70
C SER A 109 -5.93 -1.71 -6.43
N ARG A 110 -7.22 -1.49 -6.57
CA ARG A 110 -8.21 -1.46 -5.48
C ARG A 110 -9.16 -2.65 -5.61
N PRO A 111 -9.71 -3.19 -4.50
CA PRO A 111 -10.73 -4.21 -4.56
C PRO A 111 -11.99 -3.64 -5.19
N ARG A 112 -12.65 -4.44 -6.04
CA ARG A 112 -13.97 -4.09 -6.55
C ARG A 112 -14.98 -4.25 -5.43
N LYS A 113 -15.60 -3.15 -5.03
CA LYS A 113 -16.67 -3.19 -4.04
C LYS A 113 -17.94 -3.79 -4.65
N LEU A 114 -18.69 -4.54 -3.86
CA LEU A 114 -20.01 -5.03 -4.24
C LEU A 114 -20.98 -3.85 -4.29
N SER A 115 -21.86 -3.87 -5.29
CA SER A 115 -22.93 -2.86 -5.47
C SER A 115 -24.31 -3.51 -5.31
N ILE A 116 -24.50 -4.25 -4.23
CA ILE A 116 -25.75 -4.91 -3.86
C ILE A 116 -26.26 -4.33 -2.55
N GLU A 117 -27.54 -4.46 -2.28
CA GLU A 117 -28.16 -4.05 -1.01
C GLU A 117 -27.44 -4.70 0.16
N GLY A 118 -27.14 -3.92 1.19
CA GLY A 118 -26.44 -4.37 2.37
C GLY A 118 -24.92 -4.46 2.25
N SER A 119 -24.32 -4.11 1.10
CA SER A 119 -22.86 -4.16 0.91
C SER A 119 -22.06 -3.11 1.72
N ASP A 120 -22.77 -2.20 2.37
CA ASP A 120 -22.26 -1.14 3.26
C ASP A 120 -22.49 -1.41 4.75
N LEU A 121 -23.09 -2.55 5.08
CA LEU A 121 -23.36 -2.92 6.49
C LEU A 121 -22.08 -3.17 7.28
N PRO A 122 -22.09 -2.90 8.59
CA PRO A 122 -20.98 -3.25 9.48
C PRO A 122 -20.63 -4.74 9.40
N GLY A 123 -19.34 -5.06 9.44
CA GLY A 123 -18.85 -6.43 9.36
C GLY A 123 -18.59 -6.92 7.93
N ILE A 124 -18.76 -6.06 6.91
CA ILE A 124 -18.33 -6.35 5.55
C ILE A 124 -16.93 -5.79 5.35
N HIS A 125 -15.99 -6.68 5.05
CA HIS A 125 -14.59 -6.35 4.90
C HIS A 125 -14.10 -6.67 3.47
N TYR A 126 -13.17 -5.86 3.00
CA TYR A 126 -12.39 -6.11 1.80
C TYR A 126 -10.94 -6.26 2.21
N LEU A 127 -10.18 -7.13 1.57
CA LEU A 127 -8.81 -7.37 1.94
C LEU A 127 -7.87 -6.84 0.86
N ARG A 128 -7.19 -5.73 1.14
CA ARG A 128 -6.19 -5.14 0.25
C ARG A 128 -5.05 -4.48 1.00
N THR A 129 -5.32 -3.78 2.11
CA THR A 129 -4.37 -3.01 2.90
C THR A 129 -4.10 -3.65 4.26
N MET A 130 -3.10 -3.17 4.99
CA MET A 130 -2.86 -3.58 6.37
C MET A 130 -4.04 -3.20 7.28
N ASP A 131 -4.59 -2.00 7.10
CA ASP A 131 -5.75 -1.51 7.86
C ASP A 131 -7.00 -2.37 7.61
N ASP A 132 -7.20 -2.86 6.36
CA ASP A 132 -8.27 -3.81 6.07
C ASP A 132 -8.13 -5.11 6.88
N VAL A 133 -6.89 -5.59 7.02
CA VAL A 133 -6.62 -6.82 7.78
C VAL A 133 -6.83 -6.60 9.27
N ASP A 134 -6.40 -5.46 9.80
CA ASP A 134 -6.57 -5.15 11.22
C ASP A 134 -8.07 -5.04 11.57
N GLY A 135 -8.86 -4.36 10.73
CA GLY A 135 -10.31 -4.33 10.89
C GLY A 135 -11.00 -5.70 10.72
N LEU A 136 -10.51 -6.55 9.81
CA LEU A 136 -11.02 -7.91 9.64
C LEU A 136 -10.68 -8.79 10.87
N ARG A 137 -9.47 -8.67 11.39
CA ARG A 137 -9.01 -9.42 12.57
C ARG A 137 -9.85 -9.15 13.79
N ASP A 138 -10.27 -7.91 14.01
CA ASP A 138 -11.15 -7.53 15.12
C ASP A 138 -12.50 -8.26 15.09
N GLY A 139 -12.99 -8.62 13.90
CA GLY A 139 -14.20 -9.41 13.68
C GLY A 139 -14.00 -10.93 13.81
N MET A 140 -12.77 -11.42 13.62
CA MET A 140 -12.45 -12.86 13.65
C MET A 140 -12.21 -13.35 15.08
N ARG A 141 -13.29 -13.64 15.80
CA ARG A 141 -13.25 -14.18 17.18
C ARG A 141 -13.64 -15.64 17.16
N GLU A 142 -13.23 -16.39 18.18
CA GLU A 142 -13.68 -17.76 18.38
C GLU A 142 -15.22 -17.84 18.41
N GLY A 143 -15.79 -18.75 17.62
CA GLY A 143 -17.23 -18.90 17.47
C GLY A 143 -17.90 -17.91 16.50
N ALA A 144 -17.18 -16.97 15.90
CA ALA A 144 -17.74 -16.08 14.88
C ALA A 144 -18.03 -16.83 13.56
N ASN A 145 -19.09 -16.42 12.86
CA ASN A 145 -19.40 -16.95 11.55
C ASN A 145 -18.68 -16.09 10.47
N LEU A 146 -17.79 -16.70 9.71
CA LEU A 146 -17.11 -16.08 8.60
C LEU A 146 -17.78 -16.48 7.28
N VAL A 147 -18.30 -15.52 6.54
CA VAL A 147 -18.83 -15.71 5.18
C VAL A 147 -17.86 -15.07 4.18
N ILE A 148 -17.46 -15.82 3.17
CA ILE A 148 -16.53 -15.35 2.14
C ILE A 148 -17.26 -15.31 0.80
N VAL A 149 -17.30 -14.12 0.20
CA VAL A 149 -17.88 -13.92 -1.12
C VAL A 149 -16.76 -13.95 -2.17
N GLY A 150 -16.73 -15.02 -2.95
CA GLY A 150 -15.72 -15.27 -3.97
C GLY A 150 -14.78 -16.43 -3.64
N GLY A 151 -14.51 -17.28 -4.64
CA GLY A 151 -13.66 -18.47 -4.53
C GLY A 151 -12.23 -18.28 -5.06
N GLY A 152 -11.72 -17.05 -5.10
CA GLY A 152 -10.33 -16.77 -5.51
C GLY A 152 -9.31 -17.13 -4.42
N TYR A 153 -8.01 -17.10 -4.78
CA TYR A 153 -6.91 -17.47 -3.86
C TYR A 153 -6.97 -16.75 -2.51
N ILE A 154 -7.19 -15.44 -2.50
CA ILE A 154 -7.26 -14.65 -1.27
C ILE A 154 -8.41 -15.12 -0.37
N GLY A 155 -9.60 -15.39 -0.94
CA GLY A 155 -10.72 -15.89 -0.16
C GLY A 155 -10.45 -17.25 0.48
N LEU A 156 -9.79 -18.16 -0.26
CA LEU A 156 -9.39 -19.48 0.25
C LEU A 156 -8.30 -19.38 1.34
N GLU A 157 -7.36 -18.44 1.21
CA GLU A 157 -6.34 -18.17 2.23
C GLU A 157 -6.95 -17.62 3.51
N VAL A 158 -7.90 -16.67 3.40
CA VAL A 158 -8.65 -16.13 4.55
C VAL A 158 -9.50 -17.23 5.21
N ALA A 159 -10.15 -18.11 4.43
CA ALA A 159 -10.88 -19.26 4.96
C ALA A 159 -9.97 -20.20 5.76
N ALA A 160 -8.77 -20.44 5.28
CA ALA A 160 -7.80 -21.32 5.95
C ALA A 160 -7.29 -20.70 7.27
N VAL A 161 -7.17 -19.39 7.34
CA VAL A 161 -6.77 -18.69 8.58
C VAL A 161 -7.93 -18.63 9.59
N GLY A 162 -9.17 -18.45 9.11
CA GLY A 162 -10.35 -18.36 9.96
C GLY A 162 -10.84 -19.70 10.53
N ARG A 163 -10.21 -20.82 10.17
CA ARG A 163 -10.53 -22.16 10.65
C ARG A 163 -9.78 -22.51 11.93
#